data_cd25bc2d07642c98996d07e6496dd96f
#
_entry.id   cd25bc2d07642c98996d07e6496dd96f
#
_cell.length_a   1.000
_cell.length_b   1.000
_cell.length_c   1.000
_cell.angle_alpha   90.00
_cell.angle_beta   90.00
_cell.angle_gamma   90.00
#
_symmetry.space_group_name_H-M   'P 1'
#
loop_
_entity.id
_entity.type
_entity.pdbx_description
1 polymer ?
#
loop_
_entity_poly.entity_id
_entity_poly.type
_entity_poly.pdbx_seq_one_letter_code
_entity_poly.pdbx_strand_id
1 'polypeptide(L)'
;MTRDKEELLILVFPTHQSISNDVKISTIKKLKEHNIIINRLVAEKYFFSIYLNKPIQASNILTSCLGIKKIELAYSSPNNIKSIVDKIINIGQKTIIQEKFFIKVSSENSNFVSRDIEFIATGSLVEKLSNRLSRPSRNEESASKVMRVYVGNSMSYISWKSLDGIQGNSYGQLKKKVFIIIYNQISLYSLKKIIQMGFVPDILILYWDNIDLKNKLISLHNIINKIPINKLKLKLLQLSLLNEKKDNLYSDVLLNFLVIDIYSYHSPLINVVIPFNWIVHPVWLIDYSINLCLENGKFPWMPILFEDDLKFSDWSTTFNTNIEQSNNFKRRRFKDYIKVKNKIGIKSENFLKNIKVFSINKGSLNIRPNYIDNILNSI
;
A
#
# COMPACT_ATOMS: atom_id res chain seq x y z
N MET A 1 1.16 -4.25 -46.68
CA MET A 1 2.05 -3.98 -45.56
C MET A 1 1.32 -3.09 -44.55
N THR A 2 0.64 -3.69 -43.58
CA THR A 2 0.02 -2.99 -42.48
C THR A 2 1.17 -2.41 -41.65
N ARG A 3 1.26 -1.09 -41.54
CA ARG A 3 2.11 -0.42 -40.56
C ARG A 3 1.67 -0.96 -39.20
N ASP A 4 2.50 -1.79 -38.57
CA ASP A 4 2.33 -2.15 -37.17
C ASP A 4 2.25 -0.84 -36.40
N LYS A 5 1.04 -0.48 -35.98
CA LYS A 5 0.85 0.65 -35.07
C LYS A 5 1.69 0.34 -33.85
N GLU A 6 2.67 1.20 -33.60
CA GLU A 6 3.48 1.14 -32.39
C GLU A 6 2.55 1.15 -31.17
N GLU A 7 2.19 -0.02 -30.68
CA GLU A 7 1.25 -0.14 -29.59
C GLU A 7 1.99 0.04 -28.27
N LEU A 8 1.67 1.14 -27.59
CA LEU A 8 2.14 1.39 -26.24
C LEU A 8 1.44 0.41 -25.28
N LEU A 9 2.20 -0.28 -24.46
CA LEU A 9 1.72 -1.27 -23.50
C LEU A 9 2.27 -1.00 -22.10
N ILE A 10 1.79 -1.71 -21.12
CA ILE A 10 2.32 -1.67 -19.76
C ILE A 10 2.91 -3.02 -19.36
N LEU A 11 4.05 -2.95 -18.66
CA LEU A 11 4.65 -4.09 -17.97
C LEU A 11 4.33 -3.97 -16.49
N VAL A 12 3.80 -5.01 -15.90
CA VAL A 12 3.45 -5.06 -14.49
C VAL A 12 4.34 -6.08 -13.79
N PHE A 13 5.13 -5.61 -12.83
CA PHE A 13 6.04 -6.42 -12.03
C PHE A 13 5.42 -6.70 -10.67
N PRO A 14 5.09 -7.96 -10.35
CA PRO A 14 4.64 -8.35 -9.02
C PRO A 14 5.75 -8.16 -7.99
N THR A 15 5.40 -7.94 -6.73
CA THR A 15 6.36 -7.87 -5.61
C THR A 15 7.10 -9.20 -5.45
N HIS A 16 6.38 -10.30 -5.57
CA HIS A 16 6.92 -11.66 -5.54
C HIS A 16 6.29 -12.49 -6.64
N GLN A 17 7.04 -13.43 -7.18
CA GLN A 17 6.54 -14.28 -8.27
C GLN A 17 5.40 -15.20 -7.84
N SER A 18 5.40 -15.66 -6.59
CA SER A 18 4.34 -16.50 -6.01
C SER A 18 2.95 -15.86 -6.03
N ILE A 19 2.87 -14.52 -6.08
CA ILE A 19 1.60 -13.78 -6.12
C ILE A 19 1.22 -13.28 -7.51
N SER A 20 1.99 -13.64 -8.53
CA SER A 20 1.81 -13.12 -9.90
C SER A 20 0.38 -13.33 -10.43
N ASN A 21 -0.21 -14.50 -10.20
CA ASN A 21 -1.59 -14.77 -10.62
C ASN A 21 -2.63 -13.92 -9.89
N ASP A 22 -2.47 -13.73 -8.59
CA ASP A 22 -3.39 -12.91 -7.79
C ASP A 22 -3.29 -11.43 -8.20
N VAL A 23 -2.07 -10.95 -8.43
CA VAL A 23 -1.83 -9.59 -8.95
C VAL A 23 -2.44 -9.43 -10.33
N LYS A 24 -2.31 -10.42 -11.22
CA LYS A 24 -2.92 -10.41 -12.54
C LYS A 24 -4.45 -10.31 -12.47
N ILE A 25 -5.10 -11.12 -11.62
CA ILE A 25 -6.56 -11.09 -11.43
C ILE A 25 -7.00 -9.73 -10.87
N SER A 26 -6.31 -9.22 -9.85
CA SER A 26 -6.63 -7.92 -9.23
C SER A 26 -6.43 -6.76 -10.21
N THR A 27 -5.38 -6.81 -11.03
CA THR A 27 -5.09 -5.86 -12.10
C THR A 27 -6.21 -5.83 -13.14
N ILE A 28 -6.62 -6.98 -13.66
CA ILE A 28 -7.71 -7.08 -14.64
C ILE A 28 -9.01 -6.50 -14.07
N LYS A 29 -9.33 -6.86 -12.83
CA LYS A 29 -10.53 -6.36 -12.15
C LYS A 29 -10.49 -4.84 -12.01
N LYS A 30 -9.36 -4.30 -11.55
CA LYS A 30 -9.18 -2.87 -11.35
C LYS A 30 -9.30 -2.07 -12.65
N LEU A 31 -8.71 -2.56 -13.73
CA LEU A 31 -8.81 -1.92 -15.06
C LEU A 31 -10.24 -1.93 -15.60
N LYS A 32 -10.98 -3.05 -15.41
CA LYS A 32 -12.41 -3.14 -15.78
C LYS A 32 -13.27 -2.15 -14.99
N GLU A 33 -13.02 -1.97 -13.69
CA GLU A 33 -13.72 -0.99 -12.85
C GLU A 33 -13.58 0.45 -13.38
N HIS A 34 -12.50 0.74 -14.11
CA HIS A 34 -12.23 2.05 -14.73
C HIS A 34 -12.53 2.10 -16.24
N ASN A 35 -13.28 1.15 -16.77
CA ASN A 35 -13.65 1.05 -18.18
C ASN A 35 -12.43 1.07 -19.14
N ILE A 36 -11.34 0.41 -18.75
CA ILE A 36 -10.16 0.23 -19.58
C ILE A 36 -10.24 -1.14 -20.25
N ILE A 37 -10.20 -1.12 -21.59
CA ILE A 37 -10.28 -2.33 -22.39
C ILE A 37 -8.90 -2.95 -22.51
N ILE A 38 -8.81 -4.22 -22.12
CA ILE A 38 -7.60 -5.04 -22.26
C ILE A 38 -7.73 -5.82 -23.56
N ASN A 39 -6.82 -5.55 -24.51
CA ASN A 39 -6.78 -6.23 -25.82
C ASN A 39 -6.09 -7.59 -25.69
N ARG A 40 -4.95 -7.61 -25.00
CA ARG A 40 -4.13 -8.81 -24.85
C ARG A 40 -3.34 -8.76 -23.54
N LEU A 41 -3.09 -9.92 -22.93
CA LEU A 41 -2.23 -10.07 -21.77
C LEU A 41 -1.28 -11.25 -22.01
N VAL A 42 0.03 -11.01 -21.82
CA VAL A 42 1.06 -12.05 -21.99
C VAL A 42 1.82 -12.16 -20.66
N ALA A 43 1.95 -13.37 -20.15
CA ALA A 43 2.72 -13.65 -18.97
C ALA A 43 4.16 -14.00 -19.35
N GLU A 44 5.10 -13.30 -18.74
CA GLU A 44 6.53 -13.57 -18.77
C GLU A 44 6.98 -14.09 -17.39
N LYS A 45 8.22 -14.49 -17.26
CA LYS A 45 8.73 -15.07 -16.01
C LYS A 45 8.65 -14.15 -14.82
N TYR A 46 9.01 -12.87 -14.97
CA TYR A 46 9.13 -11.90 -13.87
C TYR A 46 8.09 -10.79 -13.91
N PHE A 47 7.31 -10.69 -14.98
CA PHE A 47 6.28 -9.67 -15.17
C PHE A 47 5.19 -10.19 -16.11
N PHE A 48 4.14 -9.43 -16.27
CA PHE A 48 3.18 -9.64 -17.37
C PHE A 48 2.99 -8.35 -18.14
N SER A 49 2.84 -8.46 -19.44
CA SER A 49 2.59 -7.34 -20.34
C SER A 49 1.10 -7.24 -20.65
N ILE A 50 0.56 -6.03 -20.66
CA ILE A 50 -0.83 -5.75 -20.95
C ILE A 50 -0.92 -4.75 -22.12
N TYR A 51 -1.58 -5.17 -23.19
CA TYR A 51 -1.95 -4.35 -24.32
C TYR A 51 -3.36 -3.79 -24.06
N LEU A 52 -3.53 -2.47 -24.13
CA LEU A 52 -4.78 -1.82 -23.75
C LEU A 52 -4.94 -0.46 -24.42
N ASN A 53 -6.17 0.04 -24.46
CA ASN A 53 -6.53 1.27 -25.19
C ASN A 53 -6.03 2.57 -24.52
N LYS A 54 -5.75 2.57 -23.19
CA LYS A 54 -5.38 3.75 -22.41
C LYS A 54 -4.19 3.47 -21.48
N PRO A 55 -2.98 3.21 -21.99
CA PRO A 55 -1.84 2.73 -21.18
C PRO A 55 -1.38 3.72 -20.12
N ILE A 56 -1.35 5.02 -20.39
CA ILE A 56 -0.94 6.03 -19.41
C ILE A 56 -1.93 6.13 -18.26
N GLN A 57 -3.24 6.11 -18.54
CA GLN A 57 -4.26 6.13 -17.50
C GLN A 57 -4.21 4.84 -16.68
N ALA A 58 -4.05 3.69 -17.34
CA ALA A 58 -3.92 2.40 -16.68
C ALA A 58 -2.72 2.34 -15.75
N SER A 59 -1.55 2.83 -16.18
CA SER A 59 -0.35 2.84 -15.35
C SER A 59 -0.55 3.62 -14.05
N ASN A 60 -1.18 4.79 -14.10
CA ASN A 60 -1.48 5.59 -12.92
C ASN A 60 -2.47 4.90 -11.96
N ILE A 61 -3.50 4.25 -12.50
CA ILE A 61 -4.47 3.49 -11.68
C ILE A 61 -3.79 2.33 -10.99
N LEU A 62 -2.95 1.59 -11.69
CA LEU A 62 -2.31 0.38 -11.18
C LEU A 62 -1.21 0.66 -10.15
N THR A 63 -0.62 1.86 -10.09
CA THR A 63 0.30 2.24 -9.00
C THR A 63 -0.34 2.09 -7.63
N SER A 64 -1.67 2.19 -7.54
CA SER A 64 -2.42 2.03 -6.30
C SER A 64 -2.81 0.57 -5.98
N CYS A 65 -2.43 -0.41 -6.80
CA CYS A 65 -2.77 -1.81 -6.57
C CYS A 65 -1.74 -2.51 -5.68
N LEU A 66 -2.24 -3.27 -4.69
CA LEU A 66 -1.40 -4.11 -3.84
C LEU A 66 -0.75 -5.24 -4.64
N GLY A 67 0.45 -5.61 -4.24
CA GLY A 67 1.21 -6.69 -4.86
C GLY A 67 2.01 -6.26 -6.09
N ILE A 68 1.85 -5.03 -6.57
CA ILE A 68 2.61 -4.49 -7.69
C ILE A 68 3.85 -3.79 -7.15
N LYS A 69 5.04 -4.26 -7.56
CA LYS A 69 6.32 -3.65 -7.24
C LYS A 69 6.55 -2.39 -8.06
N LYS A 70 6.38 -2.50 -9.37
CA LYS A 70 6.52 -1.40 -10.33
C LYS A 70 5.70 -1.66 -11.59
N ILE A 71 5.44 -0.58 -12.30
CA ILE A 71 4.78 -0.58 -13.61
C ILE A 71 5.65 0.18 -14.57
N GLU A 72 5.84 -0.35 -15.76
CA GLU A 72 6.62 0.32 -16.78
C GLU A 72 5.82 0.51 -18.07
N LEU A 73 5.95 1.70 -18.67
CA LEU A 73 5.45 1.97 -20.01
C LEU A 73 6.47 1.47 -21.04
N ALA A 74 6.04 0.61 -21.95
CA ALA A 74 6.92 -0.05 -22.89
C ALA A 74 6.32 -0.15 -24.30
N TYR A 75 7.20 -0.42 -25.25
CA TYR A 75 6.85 -0.89 -26.59
C TYR A 75 7.39 -2.30 -26.79
N SER A 76 6.66 -3.13 -27.52
CA SER A 76 7.15 -4.45 -27.92
C SER A 76 7.98 -4.38 -29.20
N SER A 77 8.89 -5.33 -29.36
CA SER A 77 9.72 -5.54 -30.54
C SER A 77 9.94 -7.03 -30.78
N PRO A 78 10.07 -7.48 -32.01
CA PRO A 78 10.52 -8.85 -32.29
C PRO A 78 11.87 -9.17 -31.65
N ASN A 79 12.10 -10.43 -31.28
CA ASN A 79 13.34 -10.90 -30.66
C ASN A 79 14.45 -11.05 -31.71
N ASN A 80 14.93 -9.94 -32.23
CA ASN A 80 16.18 -9.88 -33.00
C ASN A 80 16.90 -8.55 -32.67
N ILE A 81 18.22 -8.60 -32.65
CA ILE A 81 19.07 -7.47 -32.21
C ILE A 81 18.75 -6.22 -33.01
N LYS A 82 18.62 -6.33 -34.31
CA LYS A 82 18.36 -5.18 -35.19
C LYS A 82 17.05 -4.48 -34.81
N SER A 83 15.94 -5.24 -34.69
CA SER A 83 14.64 -4.66 -34.34
C SER A 83 14.64 -4.04 -32.93
N ILE A 84 15.36 -4.67 -31.98
CA ILE A 84 15.50 -4.14 -30.62
C ILE A 84 16.25 -2.80 -30.66
N VAL A 85 17.39 -2.75 -31.35
CA VAL A 85 18.23 -1.55 -31.45
C VAL A 85 17.49 -0.42 -32.20
N ASP A 86 16.84 -0.72 -33.32
CA ASP A 86 16.04 0.26 -34.07
C ASP A 86 14.92 0.85 -33.18
N LYS A 87 14.29 0.01 -32.36
CA LYS A 87 13.24 0.45 -31.44
C LYS A 87 13.79 1.32 -30.32
N ILE A 88 14.95 0.97 -29.76
CA ILE A 88 15.66 1.79 -28.76
C ILE A 88 15.99 3.15 -29.32
N ILE A 89 16.52 3.22 -30.53
CA ILE A 89 16.85 4.48 -31.22
C ILE A 89 15.59 5.34 -31.39
N ASN A 90 14.51 4.78 -31.92
CA ASN A 90 13.26 5.49 -32.12
C ASN A 90 12.67 6.08 -30.83
N ILE A 91 12.70 5.32 -29.73
CA ILE A 91 12.24 5.77 -28.42
C ILE A 91 13.22 6.80 -27.85
N GLY A 92 14.53 6.54 -27.90
CA GLY A 92 15.56 7.41 -27.37
C GLY A 92 15.55 8.79 -28.04
N GLN A 93 15.39 8.85 -29.36
CA GLN A 93 15.26 10.12 -30.09
C GLN A 93 14.05 10.96 -29.65
N LYS A 94 12.96 10.33 -29.18
CA LYS A 94 11.76 11.00 -28.69
C LYS A 94 11.84 11.40 -27.21
N THR A 95 12.59 10.66 -26.41
CA THR A 95 12.53 10.76 -24.94
C THR A 95 13.79 11.28 -24.27
N ILE A 96 14.94 11.24 -24.94
CA ILE A 96 16.24 11.68 -24.40
C ILE A 96 16.61 13.02 -25.05
N ILE A 97 16.56 14.09 -24.25
CA ILE A 97 16.88 15.45 -24.70
C ILE A 97 17.83 16.07 -23.68
N GLN A 98 19.10 16.30 -24.08
CA GLN A 98 20.13 16.91 -23.22
C GLN A 98 20.34 16.21 -21.86
N GLU A 99 20.11 14.90 -21.81
CA GLU A 99 20.17 14.11 -20.58
C GLU A 99 21.27 13.04 -20.65
N LYS A 100 21.76 12.64 -19.48
CA LYS A 100 22.58 11.43 -19.35
C LYS A 100 21.66 10.21 -19.39
N PHE A 101 21.99 9.24 -20.23
CA PHE A 101 21.15 8.04 -20.37
C PHE A 101 21.93 6.76 -20.10
N PHE A 102 21.20 5.73 -19.68
CA PHE A 102 21.72 4.38 -19.50
C PHE A 102 20.77 3.37 -20.14
N ILE A 103 21.30 2.37 -20.83
CA ILE A 103 20.55 1.26 -21.40
C ILE A 103 20.84 0.03 -20.54
N LYS A 104 19.82 -0.59 -19.99
CA LYS A 104 19.93 -1.81 -19.19
C LYS A 104 19.14 -2.91 -19.89
N VAL A 105 19.84 -4.00 -20.23
CA VAL A 105 19.22 -5.16 -20.87
C VAL A 105 19.14 -6.32 -19.88
N SER A 106 17.97 -6.92 -19.79
CA SER A 106 17.74 -8.16 -19.03
C SER A 106 17.19 -9.20 -20.00
N SER A 107 17.93 -10.28 -20.22
CA SER A 107 17.51 -11.36 -21.11
C SER A 107 17.16 -12.62 -20.31
N GLU A 108 16.02 -13.20 -20.59
CA GLU A 108 15.62 -14.55 -20.15
C GLU A 108 15.99 -15.61 -21.19
N ASN A 109 16.26 -15.16 -22.40
CA ASN A 109 16.59 -16.03 -23.53
C ASN A 109 18.11 -16.18 -23.63
N SER A 110 18.60 -17.41 -23.50
CA SER A 110 20.03 -17.75 -23.56
C SER A 110 20.72 -17.43 -24.88
N ASN A 111 19.94 -17.24 -25.94
CA ASN A 111 20.46 -16.89 -27.26
C ASN A 111 20.91 -15.43 -27.38
N PHE A 112 20.65 -14.59 -26.34
CA PHE A 112 20.99 -13.16 -26.35
C PHE A 112 21.91 -12.83 -25.18
N VAL A 113 23.10 -12.31 -25.49
CA VAL A 113 24.00 -11.76 -24.50
C VAL A 113 23.59 -10.32 -24.21
N SER A 114 23.13 -10.05 -22.99
CA SER A 114 22.63 -8.72 -22.60
C SER A 114 23.63 -7.60 -22.88
N ARG A 115 24.92 -7.84 -22.62
CA ARG A 115 26.00 -6.87 -22.84
C ARG A 115 26.18 -6.48 -24.32
N ASP A 116 26.00 -7.42 -25.22
CA ASP A 116 26.14 -7.14 -26.67
C ASP A 116 25.05 -6.19 -27.14
N ILE A 117 23.81 -6.43 -26.69
CA ILE A 117 22.70 -5.53 -27.01
C ILE A 117 22.90 -4.16 -26.36
N GLU A 118 23.34 -4.09 -25.09
CA GLU A 118 23.66 -2.83 -24.40
C GLU A 118 24.71 -2.03 -25.16
N PHE A 119 25.77 -2.67 -25.58
CA PHE A 119 26.89 -2.04 -26.28
C PHE A 119 26.45 -1.52 -27.65
N ILE A 120 25.85 -2.37 -28.49
CA ILE A 120 25.38 -2.00 -29.83
C ILE A 120 24.33 -0.87 -29.75
N ALA A 121 23.35 -1.00 -28.85
CA ALA A 121 22.30 -0.02 -28.69
C ALA A 121 22.82 1.32 -28.18
N THR A 122 23.76 1.31 -27.23
CA THR A 122 24.39 2.53 -26.71
C THR A 122 25.17 3.25 -27.80
N GLY A 123 26.04 2.54 -28.55
CA GLY A 123 26.80 3.11 -29.65
C GLY A 123 25.93 3.73 -30.72
N SER A 124 24.92 2.98 -31.19
CA SER A 124 23.97 3.45 -32.20
C SER A 124 23.15 4.65 -31.71
N LEU A 125 22.76 4.68 -30.44
CA LEU A 125 21.99 5.79 -29.88
C LEU A 125 22.87 7.03 -29.70
N VAL A 126 24.13 6.90 -29.29
CA VAL A 126 25.11 8.01 -29.22
C VAL A 126 25.28 8.65 -30.57
N GLU A 127 25.47 7.87 -31.64
CA GLU A 127 25.57 8.37 -33.00
C GLU A 127 24.35 9.21 -33.41
N LYS A 128 23.14 8.71 -33.12
CA LYS A 128 21.88 9.39 -33.47
C LYS A 128 21.56 10.60 -32.58
N LEU A 129 22.12 10.67 -31.37
CA LEU A 129 21.92 11.78 -30.41
C LEU A 129 23.11 12.76 -30.40
N SER A 130 24.12 12.58 -31.21
CA SER A 130 25.36 13.41 -31.24
C SER A 130 25.08 14.91 -31.23
N ASN A 131 24.05 15.36 -31.97
CA ASN A 131 23.66 16.75 -32.07
C ASN A 131 22.83 17.29 -30.89
N ARG A 132 22.49 16.44 -29.87
CA ARG A 132 21.60 16.79 -28.79
C ARG A 132 22.25 16.95 -27.43
N LEU A 133 23.59 16.97 -27.37
CA LEU A 133 24.36 17.05 -26.11
C LEU A 133 24.03 15.92 -25.07
N SER A 134 23.37 14.85 -25.51
CA SER A 134 23.03 13.71 -24.67
C SER A 134 24.22 12.74 -24.61
N ARG A 135 24.55 12.24 -23.43
CA ARG A 135 25.74 11.39 -23.23
C ARG A 135 25.37 10.09 -22.49
N PRO A 136 26.03 8.96 -22.80
CA PRO A 136 25.84 7.74 -22.03
C PRO A 136 26.39 7.92 -20.61
N SER A 137 25.69 7.35 -19.63
CA SER A 137 26.12 7.29 -18.24
C SER A 137 26.93 6.03 -17.97
N ARG A 138 27.82 6.06 -16.98
CA ARG A 138 28.64 4.92 -16.59
C ARG A 138 27.81 3.81 -15.90
N ASN A 139 26.77 4.21 -15.19
CA ASN A 139 25.89 3.30 -14.45
C ASN A 139 24.45 3.84 -14.41
N GLU A 140 23.52 3.01 -13.95
CA GLU A 140 22.10 3.35 -13.83
C GLU A 140 21.87 4.51 -12.86
N GLU A 141 22.60 4.57 -11.74
CA GLU A 141 22.39 5.55 -10.66
C GLU A 141 22.76 6.99 -11.09
N SER A 142 23.77 7.12 -11.97
CA SER A 142 24.20 8.43 -12.46
C SER A 142 23.47 8.90 -13.73
N ALA A 143 22.54 8.09 -14.23
CA ALA A 143 21.74 8.40 -15.41
C ALA A 143 20.48 9.18 -15.04
N SER A 144 20.20 10.25 -15.76
CA SER A 144 18.91 10.96 -15.65
C SER A 144 17.78 10.18 -16.33
N LYS A 145 18.12 9.36 -17.34
CA LYS A 145 17.18 8.54 -18.10
C LYS A 145 17.67 7.11 -18.23
N VAL A 146 16.85 6.16 -17.80
CA VAL A 146 17.16 4.74 -17.94
C VAL A 146 16.18 4.10 -18.90
N MET A 147 16.71 3.51 -19.98
CA MET A 147 15.94 2.66 -20.88
C MET A 147 16.16 1.20 -20.48
N ARG A 148 15.09 0.49 -20.17
CA ARG A 148 15.15 -0.93 -19.78
C ARG A 148 14.63 -1.79 -20.91
N VAL A 149 15.40 -2.80 -21.25
CA VAL A 149 15.06 -3.77 -22.30
C VAL A 149 14.91 -5.14 -21.65
N TYR A 150 13.75 -5.74 -21.82
CA TYR A 150 13.45 -7.08 -21.35
C TYR A 150 13.30 -7.99 -22.56
N VAL A 151 14.25 -8.91 -22.73
CA VAL A 151 14.20 -9.90 -23.81
C VAL A 151 13.50 -11.15 -23.28
N GLY A 152 12.21 -11.28 -23.60
CA GLY A 152 11.41 -12.44 -23.24
C GLY A 152 11.60 -13.62 -24.24
N ASN A 153 10.76 -14.63 -24.15
CA ASN A 153 10.85 -15.80 -25.02
C ASN A 153 10.41 -15.51 -26.47
N SER A 154 9.36 -14.76 -26.67
CA SER A 154 8.77 -14.48 -28.00
C SER A 154 8.94 -13.04 -28.46
N MET A 155 8.99 -12.11 -27.55
CA MET A 155 9.04 -10.67 -27.79
C MET A 155 10.01 -9.99 -26.84
N SER A 156 10.56 -8.88 -27.26
CA SER A 156 11.31 -7.94 -26.41
C SER A 156 10.45 -6.73 -26.06
N TYR A 157 10.70 -6.15 -24.91
CA TYR A 157 9.96 -5.00 -24.38
C TYR A 157 10.94 -3.88 -24.04
N ILE A 158 10.75 -2.70 -24.59
CA ILE A 158 11.62 -1.53 -24.37
C ILE A 158 10.83 -0.51 -23.55
N SER A 159 11.27 -0.26 -22.33
CA SER A 159 10.68 0.67 -21.39
C SER A 159 11.55 1.89 -21.17
N TRP A 160 10.93 3.05 -21.00
CA TRP A 160 11.61 4.32 -20.70
C TRP A 160 11.03 5.07 -19.50
N LYS A 161 9.92 4.60 -18.96
CA LYS A 161 9.25 5.20 -17.78
C LYS A 161 8.81 4.11 -16.83
N SER A 162 9.26 4.23 -15.59
CA SER A 162 8.87 3.36 -14.48
C SER A 162 8.08 4.15 -13.46
N LEU A 163 7.07 3.52 -12.88
CA LEU A 163 6.26 4.02 -11.78
C LEU A 163 6.28 2.98 -10.67
N ASP A 164 6.53 3.40 -9.45
CA ASP A 164 6.52 2.49 -8.31
C ASP A 164 5.08 2.14 -7.91
N GLY A 165 4.86 0.88 -7.59
CA GLY A 165 3.61 0.38 -7.01
C GLY A 165 3.64 0.42 -5.48
N ILE A 166 2.49 0.14 -4.86
CA ILE A 166 2.37 0.08 -3.38
C ILE A 166 3.15 -1.08 -2.78
N GLN A 167 3.46 -2.11 -3.58
CA GLN A 167 4.09 -3.35 -3.14
C GLN A 167 3.22 -4.19 -2.18
N GLY A 168 3.84 -5.09 -1.42
CA GLY A 168 3.15 -5.98 -0.49
C GLY A 168 2.55 -7.22 -1.15
N ASN A 169 1.70 -7.90 -0.40
CA ASN A 169 0.99 -9.08 -0.85
C ASN A 169 -0.39 -8.71 -1.42
N SER A 170 -0.96 -9.60 -2.23
CA SER A 170 -2.34 -9.44 -2.66
C SER A 170 -3.28 -9.51 -1.46
N TYR A 171 -4.35 -8.69 -1.49
CA TYR A 171 -5.34 -8.67 -0.42
C TYR A 171 -5.95 -10.06 -0.17
N GLY A 172 -5.93 -10.49 1.09
CA GLY A 172 -6.50 -11.78 1.48
C GLY A 172 -5.67 -13.01 1.07
N GLN A 173 -4.48 -12.84 0.54
CA GLN A 173 -3.61 -13.94 0.09
C GLN A 173 -3.35 -14.95 1.22
N LEU A 174 -3.10 -14.47 2.44
CA LEU A 174 -2.88 -15.36 3.59
C LEU A 174 -4.15 -16.08 4.05
N LYS A 175 -5.34 -15.72 3.53
CA LYS A 175 -6.66 -16.25 3.93
C LYS A 175 -6.90 -16.19 5.45
N LYS A 176 -6.08 -15.43 6.19
CA LYS A 176 -6.20 -15.25 7.65
C LYS A 176 -6.92 -13.95 7.94
N LYS A 177 -7.91 -14.04 8.82
CA LYS A 177 -8.60 -12.87 9.37
C LYS A 177 -7.87 -12.38 10.60
N VAL A 178 -7.79 -11.05 10.75
CA VAL A 178 -7.22 -10.38 11.90
C VAL A 178 -8.19 -9.31 12.41
N PHE A 179 -8.32 -9.20 13.72
CA PHE A 179 -9.14 -8.17 14.34
C PHE A 179 -8.28 -6.92 14.59
N ILE A 180 -8.77 -5.76 14.18
CA ILE A 180 -8.11 -4.47 14.40
C ILE A 180 -9.09 -3.44 14.91
N ILE A 181 -8.64 -2.63 15.89
CA ILE A 181 -9.36 -1.48 16.41
C ILE A 181 -8.74 -0.20 15.84
N ILE A 182 -9.57 0.61 15.22
CA ILE A 182 -9.19 1.94 14.70
C ILE A 182 -9.63 2.99 15.71
N TYR A 183 -8.67 3.63 16.38
CA TYR A 183 -8.94 4.66 17.37
C TYR A 183 -8.09 5.91 17.22
N ASN A 184 -6.97 5.81 16.49
CA ASN A 184 -6.07 6.91 16.16
C ASN A 184 -5.39 6.68 14.80
N GLN A 185 -4.49 7.57 14.42
CA GLN A 185 -3.78 7.53 13.14
C GLN A 185 -2.81 6.33 13.06
N ILE A 186 -2.18 5.96 14.18
CA ILE A 186 -1.24 4.82 14.23
C ILE A 186 -1.98 3.51 13.93
N SER A 187 -3.21 3.37 14.42
CA SER A 187 -4.04 2.21 14.13
C SER A 187 -4.47 2.13 12.66
N LEU A 188 -4.71 3.27 11.99
CA LEU A 188 -4.94 3.33 10.55
C LEU A 188 -3.71 2.92 9.75
N TYR A 189 -2.51 3.33 10.20
CA TYR A 189 -1.27 2.92 9.57
C TYR A 189 -1.02 1.43 9.74
N SER A 190 -1.27 0.88 10.93
CA SER A 190 -1.24 -0.56 11.19
C SER A 190 -2.21 -1.32 10.27
N LEU A 191 -3.42 -0.79 10.06
CA LEU A 191 -4.38 -1.36 9.12
C LEU A 191 -3.80 -1.42 7.69
N LYS A 192 -3.19 -0.35 7.21
CA LYS A 192 -2.54 -0.33 5.90
C LYS A 192 -1.47 -1.43 5.81
N LYS A 193 -0.64 -1.59 6.84
CA LYS A 193 0.43 -2.59 6.86
C LYS A 193 -0.08 -4.02 6.86
N ILE A 194 -1.07 -4.37 7.68
CA ILE A 194 -1.62 -5.73 7.70
C ILE A 194 -2.32 -6.09 6.38
N ILE A 195 -2.93 -5.11 5.72
CA ILE A 195 -3.48 -5.31 4.37
C ILE A 195 -2.37 -5.57 3.36
N GLN A 196 -1.27 -4.82 3.42
CA GLN A 196 -0.08 -5.05 2.59
C GLN A 196 0.58 -6.41 2.87
N MET A 197 0.46 -6.92 4.09
CA MET A 197 0.90 -8.28 4.45
C MET A 197 -0.04 -9.38 3.94
N GLY A 198 -1.20 -9.04 3.38
CA GLY A 198 -2.14 -10.00 2.79
C GLY A 198 -3.20 -10.55 3.75
N PHE A 199 -3.41 -9.93 4.90
CA PHE A 199 -4.48 -10.28 5.83
C PHE A 199 -5.83 -9.70 5.44
N VAL A 200 -6.91 -10.30 5.98
CA VAL A 200 -8.28 -9.78 5.88
C VAL A 200 -8.68 -9.15 7.22
N PRO A 201 -8.80 -7.82 7.31
CA PRO A 201 -9.13 -7.17 8.57
C PRO A 201 -10.63 -7.28 8.92
N ASP A 202 -10.93 -7.56 10.18
CA ASP A 202 -12.21 -7.33 10.84
C ASP A 202 -12.06 -6.05 11.68
N ILE A 203 -12.77 -4.98 11.30
CA ILE A 203 -12.48 -3.62 11.76
C ILE A 203 -13.53 -3.16 12.77
N LEU A 204 -13.06 -2.72 13.95
CA LEU A 204 -13.83 -1.96 14.93
C LEU A 204 -13.30 -0.53 14.97
N ILE A 205 -14.18 0.47 14.80
CA ILE A 205 -13.84 1.89 14.92
C ILE A 205 -14.35 2.41 16.25
N LEU A 206 -13.44 2.92 17.09
CA LEU A 206 -13.78 3.69 18.28
C LEU A 206 -13.83 5.17 17.92
N TYR A 207 -14.87 5.87 18.35
CA TYR A 207 -15.04 7.29 18.07
C TYR A 207 -15.69 8.04 19.23
N TRP A 208 -15.34 9.32 19.37
CA TRP A 208 -15.88 10.20 20.42
C TRP A 208 -17.19 10.87 19.98
N ASP A 209 -17.16 11.49 18.81
CA ASP A 209 -18.26 12.23 18.23
C ASP A 209 -18.34 12.03 16.71
N ASN A 210 -19.34 12.60 16.08
CA ASN A 210 -19.58 12.46 14.65
C ASN A 210 -18.45 13.08 13.80
N ILE A 211 -17.76 14.11 14.29
CA ILE A 211 -16.63 14.73 13.58
C ILE A 211 -15.43 13.78 13.57
N ASP A 212 -15.11 13.19 14.73
CA ASP A 212 -14.06 12.19 14.86
C ASP A 212 -14.34 10.96 13.99
N LEU A 213 -15.58 10.47 14.00
CA LEU A 213 -16.00 9.36 13.13
C LEU A 213 -15.84 9.71 11.65
N LYS A 214 -16.29 10.90 11.23
CA LYS A 214 -16.16 11.35 9.84
C LYS A 214 -14.72 11.37 9.39
N ASN A 215 -13.80 11.91 10.20
CA ASN A 215 -12.37 11.97 9.90
C ASN A 215 -11.75 10.56 9.77
N LYS A 216 -12.10 9.63 10.66
CA LYS A 216 -11.65 8.23 10.60
C LYS A 216 -12.19 7.50 9.37
N LEU A 217 -13.45 7.72 9.00
CA LEU A 217 -14.05 7.13 7.80
C LEU A 217 -13.41 7.66 6.51
N ILE A 218 -13.11 8.96 6.42
CA ILE A 218 -12.37 9.54 5.28
C ILE A 218 -10.99 8.91 5.14
N SER A 219 -10.24 8.80 6.23
CA SER A 219 -8.92 8.20 6.24
C SER A 219 -8.96 6.71 5.88
N LEU A 220 -9.94 5.99 6.41
CA LEU A 220 -10.19 4.59 6.07
C LEU A 220 -10.54 4.41 4.59
N HIS A 221 -11.38 5.30 4.05
CA HIS A 221 -11.74 5.32 2.62
C HIS A 221 -10.51 5.42 1.72
N ASN A 222 -9.57 6.30 2.05
CA ASN A 222 -8.32 6.47 1.30
C ASN A 222 -7.46 5.20 1.28
N ILE A 223 -7.52 4.38 2.33
CA ILE A 223 -6.84 3.09 2.38
C ILE A 223 -7.60 2.04 1.56
N ILE A 224 -8.92 1.94 1.75
CA ILE A 224 -9.76 0.90 1.14
C ILE A 224 -9.88 1.07 -0.37
N ASN A 225 -9.91 2.29 -0.89
CA ASN A 225 -9.99 2.53 -2.34
C ASN A 225 -8.81 1.94 -3.12
N LYS A 226 -7.70 1.70 -2.44
CA LYS A 226 -6.50 1.09 -3.03
C LYS A 226 -6.55 -0.45 -3.05
N ILE A 227 -7.61 -1.05 -2.49
CA ILE A 227 -7.72 -2.48 -2.27
C ILE A 227 -8.89 -3.04 -3.09
N PRO A 228 -8.79 -4.24 -3.69
CA PRO A 228 -9.86 -4.86 -4.46
C PRO A 228 -10.93 -5.50 -3.57
N ILE A 229 -11.47 -4.76 -2.61
CA ILE A 229 -12.55 -5.21 -1.72
C ILE A 229 -13.90 -4.74 -2.28
N ASN A 230 -14.86 -5.66 -2.40
CA ASN A 230 -16.21 -5.29 -2.86
C ASN A 230 -17.12 -4.90 -1.70
N LYS A 231 -16.93 -5.52 -0.54
CA LYS A 231 -17.78 -5.31 0.65
C LYS A 231 -16.92 -5.38 1.91
N LEU A 232 -17.06 -4.38 2.75
CA LEU A 232 -16.40 -4.31 4.05
C LEU A 232 -17.46 -4.20 5.15
N LYS A 233 -17.31 -5.00 6.20
CA LYS A 233 -18.10 -4.85 7.44
C LYS A 233 -17.31 -4.00 8.40
N LEU A 234 -17.94 -2.93 8.90
CA LEU A 234 -17.41 -2.08 9.95
C LEU A 234 -18.25 -2.25 11.21
N LYS A 235 -17.57 -2.32 12.34
CA LYS A 235 -18.16 -2.24 13.66
C LYS A 235 -17.83 -0.85 14.22
N LEU A 236 -18.81 -0.17 14.77
CA LEU A 236 -18.65 1.18 15.33
C LEU A 236 -18.97 1.14 16.83
N LEU A 237 -18.15 1.78 17.64
CA LEU A 237 -18.34 1.91 19.08
C LEU A 237 -18.09 3.35 19.51
N GLN A 238 -19.13 4.00 20.00
CA GLN A 238 -19.03 5.38 20.50
C GLN A 238 -18.50 5.41 21.94
N LEU A 239 -17.55 6.31 22.20
CA LEU A 239 -16.89 6.46 23.49
C LEU A 239 -17.55 7.51 24.40
N SER A 240 -18.69 8.10 24.00
CA SER A 240 -19.40 9.16 24.72
C SER A 240 -19.83 8.77 26.15
N LEU A 241 -19.80 7.47 26.45
CA LEU A 241 -20.09 6.94 27.79
C LEU A 241 -18.95 7.15 28.81
N LEU A 242 -17.78 7.56 28.36
CA LEU A 242 -16.67 8.00 29.22
C LEU A 242 -16.90 9.49 29.58
N ASN A 243 -17.81 9.76 30.49
CA ASN A 243 -18.23 11.12 30.91
C ASN A 243 -17.15 11.93 31.64
N GLU A 244 -15.88 11.70 31.40
CA GLU A 244 -14.81 12.45 32.03
C GLU A 244 -14.25 13.52 31.09
N LYS A 245 -14.15 14.73 31.66
CA LYS A 245 -13.58 15.92 31.07
C LYS A 245 -12.26 15.62 30.36
N LYS A 246 -12.12 16.17 29.17
CA LYS A 246 -10.97 16.17 28.24
C LYS A 246 -9.64 16.64 28.87
N ASP A 247 -9.14 15.98 29.89
CA ASP A 247 -7.73 16.04 30.22
C ASP A 247 -6.99 15.09 29.28
N ASN A 248 -6.47 15.65 28.20
CA ASN A 248 -5.97 14.93 27.02
C ASN A 248 -5.02 13.76 27.32
N LEU A 249 -4.27 13.81 28.41
CA LEU A 249 -3.28 12.77 28.74
C LEU A 249 -3.90 11.53 29.39
N TYR A 250 -4.90 11.70 30.23
CA TYR A 250 -5.59 10.57 30.88
C TYR A 250 -6.50 9.81 29.90
N SER A 251 -7.12 10.54 28.97
CA SER A 251 -8.00 9.94 27.97
C SER A 251 -7.25 8.99 27.03
N ASP A 252 -6.04 9.34 26.58
CA ASP A 252 -5.24 8.49 25.70
C ASP A 252 -4.75 7.22 26.40
N VAL A 253 -4.34 7.33 27.67
CA VAL A 253 -3.93 6.18 28.48
C VAL A 253 -5.08 5.21 28.69
N LEU A 254 -6.22 5.75 29.10
CA LEU A 254 -7.43 4.95 29.32
C LEU A 254 -7.91 4.29 28.04
N LEU A 255 -7.83 5.01 26.93
CA LEU A 255 -8.17 4.48 25.62
C LEU A 255 -7.25 3.30 25.23
N ASN A 256 -5.94 3.41 25.47
CA ASN A 256 -5.01 2.31 25.23
C ASN A 256 -5.35 1.08 26.09
N PHE A 257 -5.67 1.24 27.37
CA PHE A 257 -6.08 0.13 28.23
C PHE A 257 -7.42 -0.48 27.78
N LEU A 258 -8.41 0.33 27.42
CA LEU A 258 -9.67 -0.15 26.86
C LEU A 258 -9.44 -0.98 25.59
N VAL A 259 -8.59 -0.50 24.71
CA VAL A 259 -8.22 -1.19 23.47
C VAL A 259 -7.56 -2.54 23.75
N ILE A 260 -6.63 -2.59 24.73
CA ILE A 260 -5.97 -3.82 25.14
C ILE A 260 -6.98 -4.81 25.75
N ASP A 261 -7.87 -4.33 26.61
CA ASP A 261 -8.93 -5.17 27.20
C ASP A 261 -9.85 -5.76 26.12
N ILE A 262 -10.27 -4.96 25.14
CA ILE A 262 -11.08 -5.46 24.02
C ILE A 262 -10.33 -6.51 23.20
N TYR A 263 -9.05 -6.30 22.91
CA TYR A 263 -8.23 -7.29 22.21
C TYR A 263 -8.09 -8.59 22.98
N SER A 264 -7.83 -8.50 24.27
CA SER A 264 -7.52 -9.67 25.11
C SER A 264 -8.74 -10.49 25.44
N TYR A 265 -9.83 -9.85 25.86
CA TYR A 265 -11.01 -10.55 26.38
C TYR A 265 -12.15 -10.69 25.38
N HIS A 266 -12.31 -9.74 24.47
CA HIS A 266 -13.52 -9.60 23.65
C HIS A 266 -13.29 -9.68 22.13
N SER A 267 -12.05 -9.90 21.69
CA SER A 267 -11.80 -10.08 20.27
C SER A 267 -12.55 -11.30 19.73
N PRO A 268 -13.31 -11.15 18.63
CA PRO A 268 -14.00 -12.27 17.97
C PRO A 268 -13.02 -13.21 17.25
N LEU A 269 -11.75 -12.82 17.10
CA LEU A 269 -10.72 -13.56 16.41
C LEU A 269 -9.52 -13.83 17.33
N ILE A 270 -8.83 -14.94 17.08
CA ILE A 270 -7.58 -15.29 17.76
C ILE A 270 -6.47 -14.32 17.39
N ASN A 271 -6.37 -13.96 16.08
CA ASN A 271 -5.36 -13.03 15.61
C ASN A 271 -5.84 -11.58 15.82
N VAL A 272 -5.07 -10.81 16.58
CA VAL A 272 -5.36 -9.40 16.90
C VAL A 272 -4.21 -8.51 16.46
N VAL A 273 -4.52 -7.28 16.03
CA VAL A 273 -3.51 -6.33 15.60
C VAL A 273 -3.37 -5.21 16.62
N ILE A 274 -2.28 -5.25 17.38
CA ILE A 274 -1.97 -4.22 18.35
C ILE A 274 -1.18 -3.11 17.63
N PRO A 275 -1.74 -1.90 17.49
CA PRO A 275 -1.13 -0.82 16.73
C PRO A 275 -0.13 -0.02 17.58
N PHE A 276 0.83 -0.71 18.21
CA PHE A 276 1.85 -0.07 19.03
C PHE A 276 3.16 0.05 18.27
N ASN A 277 3.86 1.14 18.57
CA ASN A 277 5.18 1.45 18.04
C ASN A 277 6.08 1.86 19.20
N TRP A 278 7.31 1.38 19.24
CA TRP A 278 8.27 1.57 20.33
C TRP A 278 8.72 3.04 20.50
N ILE A 279 8.62 3.87 19.45
CA ILE A 279 8.92 5.31 19.52
C ILE A 279 7.85 6.04 20.32
N VAL A 280 6.59 5.66 20.16
CA VAL A 280 5.43 6.36 20.72
C VAL A 280 4.97 5.74 22.03
N HIS A 281 4.99 4.41 22.15
CA HIS A 281 4.46 3.69 23.30
C HIS A 281 5.59 3.19 24.21
N PRO A 282 5.42 3.27 25.53
CA PRO A 282 6.42 2.76 26.46
C PRO A 282 6.51 1.22 26.40
N VAL A 283 7.73 0.68 26.54
CA VAL A 283 8.00 -0.76 26.43
C VAL A 283 7.13 -1.58 27.39
N TRP A 284 6.90 -1.10 28.62
CA TRP A 284 6.06 -1.79 29.59
C TRP A 284 4.59 -1.94 29.12
N LEU A 285 4.06 -1.00 28.33
CA LEU A 285 2.71 -1.10 27.77
C LEU A 285 2.65 -2.13 26.65
N ILE A 286 3.70 -2.19 25.84
CA ILE A 286 3.84 -3.18 24.76
C ILE A 286 3.92 -4.58 25.36
N ASP A 287 4.80 -4.77 26.35
CA ASP A 287 4.98 -6.04 27.05
C ASP A 287 3.70 -6.48 27.76
N TYR A 288 3.06 -5.59 28.51
CA TYR A 288 1.77 -5.85 29.16
C TYR A 288 0.70 -6.32 28.16
N SER A 289 0.62 -5.67 26.99
CA SER A 289 -0.39 -6.00 25.97
C SER A 289 -0.15 -7.37 25.36
N ILE A 290 1.12 -7.70 25.09
CA ILE A 290 1.50 -9.01 24.53
C ILE A 290 1.13 -10.10 25.53
N ASN A 291 1.57 -9.97 26.77
CA ASN A 291 1.34 -10.98 27.80
C ASN A 291 -0.14 -11.19 28.04
N LEU A 292 -0.91 -10.11 28.21
CA LEU A 292 -2.35 -10.21 28.44
C LEU A 292 -3.10 -10.85 27.26
N CYS A 293 -2.71 -10.55 26.03
CA CYS A 293 -3.30 -11.20 24.86
C CYS A 293 -2.98 -12.70 24.83
N LEU A 294 -1.72 -13.08 25.06
CA LEU A 294 -1.29 -14.48 25.04
C LEU A 294 -1.95 -15.29 26.17
N GLU A 295 -2.05 -14.76 27.39
CA GLU A 295 -2.76 -15.36 28.50
C GLU A 295 -4.23 -15.66 28.21
N ASN A 296 -4.86 -14.84 27.35
CA ASN A 296 -6.23 -15.02 26.92
C ASN A 296 -6.36 -15.74 25.55
N GLY A 297 -5.33 -16.44 25.11
CA GLY A 297 -5.35 -17.24 23.88
C GLY A 297 -5.43 -16.42 22.61
N LYS A 298 -5.01 -15.13 22.64
CA LYS A 298 -4.96 -14.27 21.48
C LYS A 298 -3.53 -14.18 20.95
N PHE A 299 -3.39 -14.11 19.62
CA PHE A 299 -2.10 -13.98 18.97
C PHE A 299 -1.90 -12.53 18.49
N PRO A 300 -1.05 -11.73 19.18
CA PRO A 300 -0.84 -10.34 18.87
C PRO A 300 0.09 -10.15 17.67
N TRP A 301 -0.35 -9.36 16.69
CA TRP A 301 0.44 -8.88 15.56
C TRP A 301 0.75 -7.39 15.76
N MET A 302 2.03 -7.03 15.68
CA MET A 302 2.49 -5.64 15.80
C MET A 302 3.23 -5.21 14.52
N PRO A 303 2.51 -4.88 13.45
CA PRO A 303 3.09 -4.69 12.12
C PRO A 303 3.98 -3.45 12.01
N ILE A 304 3.93 -2.55 12.98
CA ILE A 304 4.66 -1.27 12.98
C ILE A 304 5.59 -1.12 14.20
N LEU A 305 5.82 -2.19 14.97
CA LEU A 305 6.53 -2.10 16.24
C LEU A 305 7.91 -1.44 16.12
N PHE A 306 8.68 -1.82 15.11
CA PHE A 306 10.06 -1.37 14.86
C PHE A 306 10.20 -0.47 13.62
N GLU A 307 9.12 0.15 13.15
CA GLU A 307 9.24 1.09 12.05
C GLU A 307 9.81 2.44 12.54
N ASP A 308 11.08 2.71 12.19
CA ASP A 308 11.78 3.95 12.50
C ASP A 308 11.33 5.09 11.58
N ASP A 309 11.09 4.79 10.31
CA ASP A 309 10.62 5.71 9.29
C ASP A 309 9.08 5.73 9.23
N LEU A 310 8.47 6.25 10.26
CA LEU A 310 7.09 6.71 10.16
C LEU A 310 7.12 8.00 9.29
N LYS A 311 7.52 7.87 8.02
CA LYS A 311 7.46 8.96 7.04
C LYS A 311 6.00 9.33 6.79
N PHE A 312 5.47 10.06 7.72
CA PHE A 312 4.16 10.71 7.65
C PHE A 312 4.32 12.04 6.91
N SER A 313 4.77 12.02 5.65
CA SER A 313 4.87 13.25 4.84
C SER A 313 3.54 14.01 4.76
N ASP A 314 2.42 13.32 4.90
CA ASP A 314 1.08 13.92 4.88
C ASP A 314 0.44 14.07 6.28
N TRP A 315 1.17 13.75 7.37
CA TRP A 315 0.62 13.56 8.71
C TRP A 315 1.43 14.29 9.81
N SER A 316 2.43 15.07 9.40
CA SER A 316 3.49 15.60 10.27
C SER A 316 3.00 16.50 11.42
N THR A 317 1.94 17.27 11.23
CA THR A 317 1.47 18.22 12.25
C THR A 317 0.77 17.54 13.42
N THR A 318 -0.07 16.53 13.18
CA THR A 318 -0.80 15.80 14.22
C THR A 318 0.10 14.83 14.97
N PHE A 319 1.18 14.36 14.33
CA PHE A 319 2.10 13.38 14.92
C PHE A 319 3.13 14.02 15.85
N ASN A 320 3.60 15.22 15.54
CA ASN A 320 4.54 15.95 16.40
C ASN A 320 3.92 16.28 17.77
N THR A 321 2.64 16.64 17.82
CA THR A 321 1.92 16.84 19.10
C THR A 321 1.80 15.54 19.90
N ASN A 322 1.63 14.40 19.22
CA ASN A 322 1.55 13.08 19.88
C ASN A 322 2.92 12.59 20.40
N ILE A 323 4.04 12.96 19.76
CA ILE A 323 5.40 12.64 20.25
C ILE A 323 5.74 13.40 21.52
N GLU A 324 5.41 14.67 21.63
CA GLU A 324 5.62 15.46 22.85
C GLU A 324 4.78 14.93 24.02
N GLN A 325 3.52 14.58 23.76
CA GLN A 325 2.65 13.92 24.75
C GLN A 325 3.17 12.53 25.14
N SER A 326 3.74 11.77 24.20
CA SER A 326 4.34 10.46 24.43
C SER A 326 5.58 10.52 25.33
N ASN A 327 6.39 11.57 25.25
CA ASN A 327 7.55 11.74 26.14
C ASN A 327 7.15 11.93 27.59
N ASN A 328 6.03 12.59 27.86
CA ASN A 328 5.46 12.69 29.21
C ASN A 328 4.83 11.37 29.65
N PHE A 329 4.27 10.59 28.72
CA PHE A 329 3.73 9.26 28.93
C PHE A 329 4.82 8.23 29.30
N LYS A 330 5.96 8.23 28.61
CA LYS A 330 7.11 7.34 28.86
C LYS A 330 7.74 7.51 30.25
N ARG A 331 7.64 8.69 30.85
CA ARG A 331 8.26 9.01 32.16
C ARG A 331 7.45 8.49 33.36
N ARG A 332 6.19 8.10 33.17
CA ARG A 332 5.34 7.62 34.28
C ARG A 332 5.49 6.11 34.49
N ARG A 333 5.36 5.69 35.75
CA ARG A 333 5.48 4.26 36.11
C ARG A 333 4.17 3.52 35.84
N PHE A 334 4.27 2.27 35.43
CA PHE A 334 3.14 1.36 35.19
C PHE A 334 2.12 1.33 36.35
N LYS A 335 2.63 1.31 37.61
CA LYS A 335 1.77 1.30 38.82
C LYS A 335 0.78 2.47 38.89
N ASP A 336 1.15 3.63 38.37
CA ASP A 336 0.28 4.82 38.40
C ASP A 336 -0.90 4.68 37.45
N TYR A 337 -0.67 4.05 36.31
CA TYR A 337 -1.72 3.77 35.32
C TYR A 337 -2.70 2.69 35.75
N ILE A 338 -2.22 1.61 36.38
CA ILE A 338 -3.09 0.57 36.92
C ILE A 338 -4.00 1.15 38.02
N LYS A 339 -3.48 2.03 38.89
CA LYS A 339 -4.31 2.73 39.87
C LYS A 339 -5.43 3.54 39.22
N VAL A 340 -5.12 4.28 38.13
CA VAL A 340 -6.11 5.05 37.39
C VAL A 340 -7.15 4.14 36.75
N LYS A 341 -6.73 3.05 36.07
CA LYS A 341 -7.63 2.05 35.49
C LYS A 341 -8.61 1.50 36.51
N ASN A 342 -8.11 1.07 37.69
CA ASN A 342 -8.92 0.49 38.75
C ASN A 342 -9.86 1.51 39.40
N LYS A 343 -9.44 2.78 39.54
CA LYS A 343 -10.25 3.86 40.10
C LYS A 343 -11.44 4.24 39.22
N ILE A 344 -11.28 4.16 37.89
CA ILE A 344 -12.32 4.54 36.93
C ILE A 344 -13.30 3.39 36.67
N GLY A 345 -12.95 2.15 37.07
CA GLY A 345 -13.83 0.97 36.96
C GLY A 345 -14.26 0.66 35.51
N ILE A 346 -13.40 0.93 34.53
CA ILE A 346 -13.71 0.65 33.13
C ILE A 346 -13.80 -0.85 32.92
N LYS A 347 -15.03 -1.32 32.71
CA LYS A 347 -15.30 -2.68 32.23
C LYS A 347 -15.66 -2.63 30.77
N SER A 348 -14.81 -3.20 29.93
CA SER A 348 -15.02 -3.29 28.47
C SER A 348 -16.38 -3.90 28.09
N GLU A 349 -16.90 -4.81 28.89
CA GLU A 349 -18.22 -5.45 28.71
C GLU A 349 -19.38 -4.43 28.57
N ASN A 350 -19.33 -3.32 29.30
CA ASN A 350 -20.38 -2.31 29.28
C ASN A 350 -20.40 -1.53 27.96
N PHE A 351 -19.25 -1.40 27.30
CA PHE A 351 -19.12 -0.69 26.04
C PHE A 351 -19.55 -1.55 24.85
N LEU A 352 -19.23 -2.85 24.90
CA LEU A 352 -19.45 -3.76 23.76
C LEU A 352 -20.91 -4.01 23.43
N LYS A 353 -21.83 -3.79 24.39
CA LYS A 353 -23.28 -3.88 24.17
C LYS A 353 -23.78 -2.83 23.15
N ASN A 354 -23.05 -1.75 22.96
CA ASN A 354 -23.40 -0.63 22.09
C ASN A 354 -22.72 -0.67 20.72
N ILE A 355 -22.16 -1.82 20.33
CA ILE A 355 -21.53 -1.95 19.00
C ILE A 355 -22.60 -1.94 17.91
N LYS A 356 -22.50 -0.98 16.99
CA LYS A 356 -23.29 -0.93 15.77
C LYS A 356 -22.51 -1.54 14.61
N VAL A 357 -23.17 -2.36 13.78
CA VAL A 357 -22.54 -3.05 12.65
C VAL A 357 -23.07 -2.50 11.34
N PHE A 358 -22.16 -2.02 10.48
CA PHE A 358 -22.47 -1.48 9.16
C PHE A 358 -21.77 -2.29 8.07
N SER A 359 -22.45 -2.46 6.95
CA SER A 359 -21.88 -3.07 5.75
C SER A 359 -21.69 -1.99 4.69
N ILE A 360 -20.45 -1.78 4.29
CA ILE A 360 -20.07 -0.81 3.26
C ILE A 360 -19.76 -1.53 1.96
N ASN A 361 -20.48 -1.21 0.88
CA ASN A 361 -20.17 -1.67 -0.45
C ASN A 361 -19.19 -0.70 -1.13
N LYS A 362 -18.17 -1.21 -1.83
CA LYS A 362 -17.16 -0.37 -2.50
C LYS A 362 -17.78 0.60 -3.51
N GLY A 363 -18.82 0.18 -4.23
CA GLY A 363 -19.54 1.04 -5.17
C GLY A 363 -20.17 2.26 -4.51
N SER A 364 -20.64 2.15 -3.27
CA SER A 364 -21.19 3.27 -2.50
C SER A 364 -20.12 4.19 -1.92
N LEU A 365 -18.88 3.68 -1.70
CA LEU A 365 -17.74 4.48 -1.25
C LEU A 365 -17.12 5.35 -2.37
N ASN A 366 -17.20 4.89 -3.62
CA ASN A 366 -16.63 5.62 -4.76
C ASN A 366 -17.44 6.85 -5.20
N ILE A 367 -18.63 7.07 -4.67
CA ILE A 367 -19.58 7.90 -5.37
C ILE A 367 -19.87 9.24 -4.70
N ARG A 368 -19.64 9.49 -3.42
CA ARG A 368 -19.87 10.87 -2.91
C ARG A 368 -19.50 11.05 -1.42
N PRO A 369 -19.11 12.28 -1.02
CA PRO A 369 -19.05 12.71 0.39
C PRO A 369 -20.35 12.41 1.16
N ASN A 370 -21.49 12.48 0.48
CA ASN A 370 -22.85 12.22 1.01
C ASN A 370 -23.05 10.80 1.58
N TYR A 371 -22.20 9.80 1.22
CA TYR A 371 -22.35 8.45 1.79
C TYR A 371 -21.85 8.38 3.23
N ILE A 372 -20.80 9.11 3.54
CA ILE A 372 -20.31 9.25 4.93
C ILE A 372 -21.40 9.96 5.76
N ASP A 373 -22.02 10.99 5.19
CA ASP A 373 -23.13 11.71 5.84
C ASP A 373 -24.36 10.80 6.03
N ASN A 374 -24.65 9.88 5.10
CA ASN A 374 -25.71 8.87 5.27
C ASN A 374 -25.40 7.87 6.40
N ILE A 375 -24.14 7.45 6.58
CA ILE A 375 -23.73 6.65 7.73
C ILE A 375 -23.94 7.45 9.02
N LEU A 376 -23.51 8.70 9.04
CA LEU A 376 -23.66 9.59 10.20
C LEU A 376 -25.13 9.83 10.55
N ASN A 377 -26.00 9.97 9.58
CA ASN A 377 -27.45 10.17 9.78
C ASN A 377 -28.18 8.88 10.20
N SER A 378 -27.57 7.70 10.00
CA SER A 378 -28.14 6.40 10.40
C SER A 378 -27.67 5.92 11.79
N ILE A 379 -26.77 6.68 12.41
CA ILE A 379 -26.23 6.45 13.77
C ILE A 379 -27.03 7.23 14.79
#